data_cb1ea6286228bbb391919d5d041a3cd7
#
_entry.id   cb1ea6286228bbb391919d5d041a3cd7
#
_cell.length_a   1.000
_cell.length_b   1.000
_cell.length_c   1.000
_cell.angle_alpha   90.00
_cell.angle_beta   90.00
_cell.angle_gamma   90.00
#
_symmetry.space_group_name_H-M   'P 1'
#
loop_
_entity.id
_entity.type
_entity.pdbx_description
1 polymer ?
#
loop_
_entity_poly.entity_id
_entity_poly.type
_entity_poly.pdbx_seq_one_letter_code
_entity_poly.pdbx_strand_id
1 'polypeptide(L)'
;LSKLAISVGAIAFSGMAFVASAQAATELTVYTAVEAEDLKKYAKAFNAVNPDIKIKWVRDSTGIVTAKLLAEKKNPVADVVWGLAATSLMLLKEEGMTHGYAPMGVDLLDKKFVDTAKPPHWTGMDAWIASVCYNTVEAGKKNLPLPTSWADLAKPIYKGSVVMPNPASSGTGFLDVSSWLQIFGEKGGWKFMDGLHQNIAWYTHSGSKPCKQAASGETPIGISFAFRGAKSKNAGAPITIVVPKEGVGWDMEATAIMKGTKNLAAAKKLVDFTVTKGANAMYNSGYAVVAFPGVAKPVKNFPAGITEAMIDNNFEWAATNRGRILAEWKKRYDAKSEPKK
;
A
#
# COMPACT_ATOMS: atom_id res chain seq x y z
N LEU A 1 24.88 92.31 20.72
CA LEU A 1 25.04 91.35 19.58
C LEU A 1 24.87 89.96 20.12
N SER A 2 23.64 89.41 19.97
CA SER A 2 23.24 88.08 20.44
C SER A 2 23.62 87.01 19.45
N LYS A 3 24.25 85.90 19.97
CA LYS A 3 24.50 84.72 19.25
C LYS A 3 23.37 83.73 19.49
N LEU A 4 22.67 83.34 18.37
CA LEU A 4 21.63 82.37 18.38
C LEU A 4 22.31 80.97 18.23
N ALA A 5 22.10 80.05 19.18
CA ALA A 5 22.56 78.68 19.12
C ALA A 5 21.42 77.80 18.60
N ILE A 6 21.66 77.14 17.46
CA ILE A 6 20.74 76.15 16.85
C ILE A 6 21.11 74.81 17.39
N SER A 7 20.25 74.13 18.15
CA SER A 7 20.37 72.77 18.62
C SER A 7 19.78 71.82 17.54
N VAL A 8 20.63 71.02 16.98
CA VAL A 8 20.24 69.92 16.06
C VAL A 8 19.88 68.70 16.91
N GLY A 9 18.59 68.34 16.94
CA GLY A 9 18.13 67.15 17.63
C GLY A 9 18.35 65.92 16.70
N ALA A 10 19.16 64.97 17.16
CA ALA A 10 19.34 63.70 16.51
C ALA A 10 18.17 62.76 16.84
N ILE A 11 17.33 62.46 15.88
CA ILE A 11 16.28 61.43 15.97
C ILE A 11 16.94 60.07 15.77
N ALA A 12 17.11 59.29 16.82
CA ALA A 12 17.55 57.89 16.74
C ALA A 12 16.39 57.02 16.25
N PHE A 13 16.47 56.57 15.02
CA PHE A 13 15.61 55.49 14.47
C PHE A 13 16.06 54.14 15.07
N SER A 14 15.37 53.68 16.11
CA SER A 14 15.51 52.31 16.60
C SER A 14 14.87 51.33 15.58
N GLY A 15 15.66 50.79 14.69
CA GLY A 15 15.25 49.71 13.81
C GLY A 15 14.97 48.45 14.64
N MET A 16 13.71 48.09 14.84
CA MET A 16 13.31 46.77 15.33
C MET A 16 13.64 45.75 14.22
N ALA A 17 14.77 45.05 14.37
CA ALA A 17 15.06 43.88 13.58
C ALA A 17 14.09 42.76 13.99
N PHE A 18 13.09 42.49 13.15
CA PHE A 18 12.31 41.27 13.26
C PHE A 18 13.24 40.10 12.96
N VAL A 19 13.76 39.46 14.00
CA VAL A 19 14.40 38.16 13.90
C VAL A 19 13.27 37.16 13.63
N ALA A 20 13.01 36.86 12.36
CA ALA A 20 12.19 35.72 12.00
C ALA A 20 12.93 34.46 12.51
N SER A 21 12.49 33.94 13.66
CA SER A 21 12.96 32.62 14.11
C SER A 21 12.59 31.61 13.03
N ALA A 22 13.58 31.11 12.33
CA ALA A 22 13.40 29.96 11.45
C ALA A 22 12.89 28.81 12.31
N GLN A 23 11.59 28.55 12.26
CA GLN A 23 10.98 27.44 12.96
C GLN A 23 11.58 26.15 12.38
N ALA A 24 12.24 25.36 13.22
CA ALA A 24 12.82 24.10 12.79
C ALA A 24 11.71 23.22 12.13
N ALA A 25 12.00 22.65 10.97
CA ALA A 25 11.03 21.81 10.27
C ALA A 25 10.61 20.64 11.16
N THR A 26 9.31 20.41 11.27
CA THR A 26 8.77 19.25 11.99
C THR A 26 9.07 17.98 11.21
N GLU A 27 9.70 16.98 11.82
CA GLU A 27 9.92 15.67 11.21
C GLU A 27 8.80 14.72 11.61
N LEU A 28 8.12 14.11 10.61
CA LEU A 28 7.16 13.03 10.79
C LEU A 28 7.81 11.69 10.48
N THR A 29 7.75 10.76 11.42
CA THR A 29 8.09 9.35 11.16
C THR A 29 6.90 8.66 10.53
N VAL A 30 7.01 8.32 9.24
CA VAL A 30 5.92 7.77 8.43
C VAL A 30 6.22 6.33 8.03
N TYR A 31 5.39 5.41 8.52
CA TYR A 31 5.48 3.99 8.17
C TYR A 31 4.66 3.71 6.90
N THR A 32 5.19 2.87 6.01
CA THR A 32 4.57 2.63 4.71
C THR A 32 4.91 1.26 4.12
N ALA A 33 3.98 0.75 3.30
CA ALA A 33 4.20 -0.40 2.42
C ALA A 33 4.18 -0.03 0.93
N VAL A 34 3.98 1.25 0.60
CA VAL A 34 4.05 1.79 -0.77
C VAL A 34 5.36 1.36 -1.45
N GLU A 35 5.34 1.14 -2.74
CA GLU A 35 6.53 0.80 -3.52
C GLU A 35 7.61 1.88 -3.36
N ALA A 36 8.85 1.46 -3.07
CA ALA A 36 9.95 2.37 -2.71
C ALA A 36 10.22 3.46 -3.77
N GLU A 37 10.00 3.12 -5.04
CA GLU A 37 10.17 4.03 -6.16
C GLU A 37 9.18 5.19 -6.20
N ASP A 38 8.05 5.09 -5.50
CA ASP A 38 7.00 6.12 -5.47
C ASP A 38 7.16 7.09 -4.29
N LEU A 39 7.91 6.73 -3.24
CA LEU A 39 8.05 7.52 -2.01
C LEU A 39 8.58 8.94 -2.26
N LYS A 40 9.56 9.09 -3.16
CA LYS A 40 10.12 10.40 -3.51
C LYS A 40 9.08 11.30 -4.15
N LYS A 41 8.21 10.74 -5.02
CA LYS A 41 7.12 11.47 -5.67
C LYS A 41 6.09 11.91 -4.63
N TYR A 42 5.71 11.04 -3.71
CA TYR A 42 4.75 11.32 -2.65
C TYR A 42 5.26 12.42 -1.70
N ALA A 43 6.49 12.30 -1.20
CA ALA A 43 7.10 13.33 -0.37
C ALA A 43 7.19 14.68 -1.09
N LYS A 44 7.62 14.70 -2.36
CA LYS A 44 7.71 15.93 -3.16
C LYS A 44 6.35 16.63 -3.29
N ALA A 45 5.29 15.87 -3.58
CA ALA A 45 3.94 16.43 -3.73
C ALA A 45 3.40 17.00 -2.41
N PHE A 46 3.61 16.30 -1.30
CA PHE A 46 3.24 16.79 0.04
C PHE A 46 4.02 18.03 0.45
N ASN A 47 5.35 18.02 0.28
CA ASN A 47 6.21 19.12 0.66
C ASN A 47 6.02 20.38 -0.19
N ALA A 48 5.46 20.26 -1.40
CA ALA A 48 5.11 21.43 -2.21
C ALA A 48 4.07 22.34 -1.53
N VAL A 49 3.21 21.77 -0.68
CA VAL A 49 2.16 22.49 0.06
C VAL A 49 2.40 22.54 1.57
N ASN A 50 3.39 21.79 2.08
CA ASN A 50 3.79 21.76 3.50
C ASN A 50 5.32 21.76 3.61
N PRO A 51 6.01 22.85 3.24
CA PRO A 51 7.48 22.89 3.21
C PRO A 51 8.13 22.84 4.60
N ASP A 52 7.37 23.13 5.65
CA ASP A 52 7.76 23.10 7.04
C ASP A 52 7.74 21.69 7.67
N ILE A 53 7.30 20.66 6.92
CA ILE A 53 7.22 19.28 7.42
C ILE A 53 8.13 18.38 6.60
N LYS A 54 9.02 17.66 7.27
CA LYS A 54 9.87 16.63 6.66
C LYS A 54 9.30 15.25 6.92
N ILE A 55 9.41 14.35 5.94
CA ILE A 55 8.99 12.96 6.09
C ILE A 55 10.22 12.08 6.25
N LYS A 56 10.24 11.32 7.34
CA LYS A 56 11.18 10.23 7.59
C LYS A 56 10.47 8.91 7.35
N TRP A 57 10.77 8.29 6.22
CA TRP A 57 10.15 7.03 5.83
C TRP A 57 10.71 5.83 6.59
N VAL A 58 9.81 4.97 7.07
CA VAL A 58 10.12 3.60 7.50
C VAL A 58 9.32 2.66 6.61
N ARG A 59 10.00 2.03 5.66
CA ARG A 59 9.37 1.25 4.59
C ARG A 59 9.70 -0.23 4.69
N ASP A 60 8.67 -1.07 4.62
CA ASP A 60 8.78 -2.51 4.39
C ASP A 60 7.47 -3.04 3.78
N SER A 61 7.37 -4.35 3.54
CA SER A 61 6.12 -5.01 3.13
C SER A 61 5.08 -4.96 4.24
N THR A 62 3.80 -4.95 3.87
CA THR A 62 2.65 -4.73 4.77
C THR A 62 2.70 -5.57 6.05
N GLY A 63 2.96 -6.87 5.93
CA GLY A 63 2.98 -7.75 7.11
C GLY A 63 4.11 -7.41 8.08
N ILE A 64 5.28 -7.01 7.57
CA ILE A 64 6.43 -6.61 8.38
C ILE A 64 6.14 -5.28 9.07
N VAL A 65 5.60 -4.29 8.35
CA VAL A 65 5.19 -2.99 8.94
C VAL A 65 4.13 -3.20 10.01
N THR A 66 3.12 -4.05 9.75
CA THR A 66 2.07 -4.38 10.72
C THR A 66 2.64 -5.01 11.99
N ALA A 67 3.51 -6.01 11.84
CA ALA A 67 4.16 -6.67 12.97
C ALA A 67 5.04 -5.70 13.79
N LYS A 68 5.76 -4.80 13.09
CA LYS A 68 6.58 -3.77 13.73
C LYS A 68 5.71 -2.80 14.54
N LEU A 69 4.62 -2.29 13.97
CA LEU A 69 3.68 -1.41 14.67
C LEU A 69 3.12 -2.10 15.92
N LEU A 70 2.67 -3.35 15.81
CA LEU A 70 2.16 -4.12 16.95
C LEU A 70 3.21 -4.30 18.05
N ALA A 71 4.46 -4.56 17.69
CA ALA A 71 5.56 -4.68 18.65
C ALA A 71 5.85 -3.35 19.37
N GLU A 72 5.64 -2.22 18.70
CA GLU A 72 5.83 -0.87 19.23
C GLU A 72 4.61 -0.32 19.99
N LYS A 73 3.53 -1.11 20.16
CA LYS A 73 2.27 -0.66 20.78
C LYS A 73 2.45 0.07 22.11
N LYS A 74 3.38 -0.38 22.96
CA LYS A 74 3.66 0.24 24.26
C LYS A 74 4.49 1.53 24.17
N ASN A 75 5.31 1.66 23.12
CA ASN A 75 6.18 2.82 22.88
C ASN A 75 6.10 3.17 21.37
N PRO A 76 5.00 3.81 20.92
CA PRO A 76 4.80 4.13 19.50
C PRO A 76 5.90 5.03 18.95
N VAL A 77 6.45 4.67 17.79
CA VAL A 77 7.47 5.42 17.08
C VAL A 77 6.89 6.15 15.86
N ALA A 78 5.93 5.52 15.18
CA ALA A 78 5.30 6.10 14.00
C ALA A 78 4.34 7.24 14.39
N ASP A 79 4.41 8.36 13.66
CA ASP A 79 3.44 9.43 13.73
C ASP A 79 2.22 9.15 12.85
N VAL A 80 2.50 8.67 11.63
CA VAL A 80 1.50 8.40 10.60
C VAL A 80 1.86 7.11 9.87
N VAL A 81 0.85 6.36 9.49
CA VAL A 81 0.95 5.34 8.46
C VAL A 81 0.40 5.92 7.17
N TRP A 82 1.17 5.90 6.09
CA TRP A 82 0.75 6.36 4.77
C TRP A 82 0.96 5.27 3.73
N GLY A 83 -0.12 4.62 3.32
CA GLY A 83 -0.10 3.50 2.38
C GLY A 83 0.28 2.17 3.05
N LEU A 84 -0.64 1.67 3.86
CA LEU A 84 -0.64 0.30 4.39
C LEU A 84 -2.01 -0.32 4.08
N ALA A 85 -2.07 -1.64 3.96
CA ALA A 85 -3.34 -2.34 3.74
C ALA A 85 -4.42 -1.90 4.74
N ALA A 86 -5.63 -1.58 4.26
CA ALA A 86 -6.74 -1.21 5.13
C ALA A 86 -7.07 -2.34 6.12
N THR A 87 -6.97 -3.61 5.70
CA THR A 87 -7.12 -4.78 6.60
C THR A 87 -6.12 -4.77 7.77
N SER A 88 -4.91 -4.23 7.58
CA SER A 88 -3.94 -4.04 8.66
C SER A 88 -4.31 -2.85 9.55
N LEU A 89 -4.81 -1.75 8.97
CA LEU A 89 -5.24 -0.59 9.77
C LEU A 89 -6.50 -0.90 10.59
N MET A 90 -7.39 -1.74 10.09
CA MET A 90 -8.54 -2.26 10.86
C MET A 90 -8.06 -3.02 12.11
N LEU A 91 -7.08 -3.93 11.95
CA LEU A 91 -6.46 -4.62 13.08
C LEU A 91 -5.83 -3.63 14.08
N LEU A 92 -5.05 -2.65 13.61
CA LEU A 92 -4.42 -1.65 14.48
C LEU A 92 -5.45 -0.77 15.19
N LYS A 93 -6.59 -0.49 14.56
CA LYS A 93 -7.72 0.21 15.18
C LYS A 93 -8.33 -0.61 16.32
N GLU A 94 -8.60 -1.90 16.12
CA GLU A 94 -9.10 -2.81 17.16
C GLU A 94 -8.12 -2.89 18.34
N GLU A 95 -6.83 -2.87 18.06
CA GLU A 95 -5.77 -2.81 19.07
C GLU A 95 -5.65 -1.44 19.77
N GLY A 96 -6.49 -0.45 19.42
CA GLY A 96 -6.51 0.88 20.01
C GLY A 96 -5.29 1.74 19.68
N MET A 97 -4.60 1.46 18.57
CA MET A 97 -3.33 2.09 18.16
C MET A 97 -3.48 3.26 17.21
N THR A 98 -4.68 3.51 16.68
CA THR A 98 -4.95 4.61 15.75
C THR A 98 -5.66 5.77 16.43
N HIS A 99 -5.46 6.98 15.94
CA HIS A 99 -6.14 8.20 16.37
C HIS A 99 -7.28 8.53 15.40
N GLY A 100 -8.51 8.63 15.91
CA GLY A 100 -9.66 9.02 15.09
C GLY A 100 -9.56 10.48 14.64
N TYR A 101 -9.63 10.71 13.34
CA TYR A 101 -9.59 12.03 12.72
C TYR A 101 -10.33 12.03 11.39
N ALA A 102 -11.23 12.97 11.19
CA ALA A 102 -11.89 13.20 9.91
C ALA A 102 -11.10 14.24 9.10
N PRO A 103 -10.36 13.83 8.05
CA PRO A 103 -9.63 14.77 7.20
C PRO A 103 -10.56 15.73 6.47
N MET A 104 -10.07 16.92 6.15
CA MET A 104 -10.82 17.89 5.34
C MET A 104 -11.12 17.30 3.95
N GLY A 105 -12.41 17.20 3.59
CA GLY A 105 -12.85 16.62 2.32
C GLY A 105 -13.01 15.10 2.33
N VAL A 106 -12.97 14.44 3.48
CA VAL A 106 -13.20 13.00 3.60
C VAL A 106 -14.57 12.57 3.06
N ASP A 107 -15.56 13.43 3.15
CA ASP A 107 -16.91 13.26 2.62
C ASP A 107 -16.99 13.24 1.09
N LEU A 108 -15.94 13.71 0.41
CA LEU A 108 -15.81 13.67 -1.05
C LEU A 108 -15.27 12.34 -1.58
N LEU A 109 -14.75 11.49 -0.70
CA LEU A 109 -14.26 10.16 -1.08
C LEU A 109 -15.41 9.17 -1.30
N ASP A 110 -15.15 8.15 -2.12
CA ASP A 110 -16.03 6.98 -2.18
C ASP A 110 -16.07 6.32 -0.79
N LYS A 111 -17.28 6.09 -0.29
CA LYS A 111 -17.52 5.62 1.09
C LYS A 111 -16.82 4.30 1.41
N LYS A 112 -16.57 3.45 0.43
CA LYS A 112 -15.82 2.20 0.62
C LYS A 112 -14.35 2.42 1.01
N PHE A 113 -13.81 3.63 0.74
CA PHE A 113 -12.46 4.04 1.12
C PHE A 113 -12.40 4.80 2.45
N VAL A 114 -13.46 4.81 3.23
CA VAL A 114 -13.50 5.52 4.51
C VAL A 114 -13.93 4.57 5.63
N ASP A 115 -13.19 4.59 6.75
CA ASP A 115 -13.59 3.87 7.95
C ASP A 115 -15.00 4.31 8.41
N THR A 116 -15.82 3.37 8.80
CA THR A 116 -17.21 3.60 9.23
C THR A 116 -17.33 4.26 10.60
N ALA A 117 -16.25 4.29 11.40
CA ALA A 117 -16.21 4.98 12.70
C ALA A 117 -16.35 6.50 12.53
N LYS A 118 -16.84 7.16 13.59
CA LYS A 118 -16.99 8.63 13.65
C LYS A 118 -16.28 9.18 14.87
N PRO A 119 -15.14 9.87 14.71
CA PRO A 119 -14.41 10.12 13.44
C PRO A 119 -13.75 8.84 12.89
N PRO A 120 -13.46 8.80 11.57
CA PRO A 120 -12.78 7.66 10.98
C PRO A 120 -11.36 7.51 11.52
N HIS A 121 -10.88 6.28 11.63
CA HIS A 121 -9.53 5.95 12.10
C HIS A 121 -8.55 5.73 10.94
N TRP A 122 -9.06 5.55 9.74
CA TRP A 122 -8.26 5.43 8.51
C TRP A 122 -9.06 5.92 7.30
N THR A 123 -8.34 6.33 6.26
CA THR A 123 -8.89 6.67 4.94
C THR A 123 -8.08 5.97 3.86
N GLY A 124 -8.77 5.35 2.89
CA GLY A 124 -8.15 4.72 1.74
C GLY A 124 -7.65 5.73 0.72
N MET A 125 -6.72 5.29 -0.10
CA MET A 125 -6.05 6.06 -1.14
C MET A 125 -6.39 5.52 -2.53
N ASP A 126 -6.11 4.26 -2.73
CA ASP A 126 -6.27 3.49 -3.97
C ASP A 126 -6.48 2.02 -3.66
N ALA A 127 -6.80 1.23 -4.69
CA ALA A 127 -6.91 -0.21 -4.55
C ALA A 127 -5.83 -0.91 -5.38
N TRP A 128 -5.12 -1.87 -4.76
CA TRP A 128 -4.33 -2.83 -5.53
C TRP A 128 -5.09 -4.15 -5.65
N ILE A 129 -4.98 -4.76 -6.84
CA ILE A 129 -5.83 -5.86 -7.27
C ILE A 129 -4.95 -7.03 -7.64
N ALA A 130 -5.25 -8.23 -7.11
CA ALA A 130 -4.54 -9.46 -7.38
C ALA A 130 -4.54 -9.79 -8.89
N SER A 131 -3.44 -10.29 -9.38
CA SER A 131 -3.31 -10.76 -10.77
C SER A 131 -2.14 -11.71 -10.92
N VAL A 132 -2.05 -12.36 -12.07
CA VAL A 132 -0.95 -13.26 -12.41
C VAL A 132 -0.11 -12.65 -13.51
N CYS A 133 1.21 -12.55 -13.30
CA CYS A 133 2.18 -12.18 -14.31
C CYS A 133 2.71 -13.46 -14.98
N TYR A 134 2.36 -13.66 -16.24
CA TYR A 134 2.77 -14.82 -17.03
C TYR A 134 3.82 -14.37 -18.07
N ASN A 135 5.04 -14.88 -17.96
CA ASN A 135 6.11 -14.60 -18.92
C ASN A 135 5.91 -15.48 -20.16
N THR A 136 5.61 -14.86 -21.31
CA THR A 136 5.28 -15.58 -22.55
C THR A 136 6.48 -16.32 -23.13
N VAL A 137 7.71 -15.86 -22.89
CA VAL A 137 8.95 -16.49 -23.37
C VAL A 137 9.30 -17.70 -22.52
N GLU A 138 9.40 -17.52 -21.21
CA GLU A 138 9.81 -18.60 -20.29
C GLU A 138 8.75 -19.70 -20.19
N ALA A 139 7.48 -19.33 -20.22
CA ALA A 139 6.40 -20.30 -20.26
C ALA A 139 6.37 -21.06 -21.60
N GLY A 140 6.64 -20.38 -22.72
CA GLY A 140 6.77 -21.04 -24.04
C GLY A 140 7.89 -22.08 -24.08
N LYS A 141 9.07 -21.79 -23.51
CA LYS A 141 10.19 -22.73 -23.39
C LYS A 141 9.81 -24.02 -22.64
N LYS A 142 8.86 -23.92 -21.70
CA LYS A 142 8.39 -25.02 -20.87
C LYS A 142 7.04 -25.61 -21.36
N ASN A 143 6.52 -25.15 -22.48
CA ASN A 143 5.19 -25.52 -23.01
C ASN A 143 4.07 -25.38 -21.98
N LEU A 144 4.14 -24.36 -21.11
CA LEU A 144 3.10 -24.06 -20.14
C LEU A 144 1.96 -23.31 -20.83
N PRO A 145 0.70 -23.77 -20.71
CA PRO A 145 -0.43 -23.01 -21.23
C PRO A 145 -0.64 -21.71 -20.45
N LEU A 146 -1.28 -20.73 -21.09
CA LEU A 146 -1.71 -19.51 -20.39
C LEU A 146 -2.85 -19.86 -19.41
N PRO A 147 -2.70 -19.64 -18.08
CA PRO A 147 -3.78 -19.87 -17.15
C PRO A 147 -4.89 -18.82 -17.34
N THR A 148 -6.15 -19.23 -17.17
CA THR A 148 -7.32 -18.34 -17.25
C THR A 148 -8.10 -18.26 -15.94
N SER A 149 -7.70 -19.06 -14.97
CA SER A 149 -8.37 -19.22 -13.68
C SER A 149 -7.35 -19.44 -12.56
N TRP A 150 -7.74 -19.19 -11.33
CA TRP A 150 -6.95 -19.61 -10.17
C TRP A 150 -6.81 -21.14 -10.16
N ALA A 151 -7.90 -21.86 -10.43
CA ALA A 151 -7.92 -23.33 -10.46
C ALA A 151 -6.92 -23.91 -11.46
N ASP A 152 -6.64 -23.23 -12.58
CA ASP A 152 -5.63 -23.68 -13.53
C ASP A 152 -4.26 -23.79 -12.87
N LEU A 153 -3.88 -22.84 -12.02
CA LEU A 153 -2.56 -22.82 -11.37
C LEU A 153 -2.32 -23.99 -10.41
N ALA A 154 -3.38 -24.71 -10.02
CA ALA A 154 -3.27 -25.92 -9.21
C ALA A 154 -3.06 -27.19 -10.08
N LYS A 155 -3.09 -27.10 -11.42
CA LYS A 155 -2.86 -28.23 -12.32
C LYS A 155 -1.39 -28.66 -12.32
N PRO A 156 -1.08 -29.96 -12.35
CA PRO A 156 0.30 -30.50 -12.26
C PRO A 156 1.28 -29.96 -13.32
N ILE A 157 0.77 -29.48 -14.47
CA ILE A 157 1.61 -28.93 -15.54
C ILE A 157 2.43 -27.72 -15.09
N TYR A 158 1.99 -26.98 -14.06
CA TYR A 158 2.69 -25.82 -13.54
C TYR A 158 3.68 -26.13 -12.42
N LYS A 159 3.95 -27.42 -12.12
CA LYS A 159 4.81 -27.84 -11.02
C LYS A 159 6.16 -27.11 -11.04
N GLY A 160 6.48 -26.41 -9.92
CA GLY A 160 7.72 -25.66 -9.75
C GLY A 160 7.86 -24.42 -10.65
N SER A 161 6.76 -23.97 -11.28
CA SER A 161 6.77 -22.83 -12.22
C SER A 161 6.07 -21.60 -11.69
N VAL A 162 5.49 -21.64 -10.49
CA VAL A 162 4.73 -20.55 -9.89
C VAL A 162 5.46 -20.01 -8.66
N VAL A 163 5.54 -18.71 -8.55
CA VAL A 163 6.04 -17.99 -7.36
C VAL A 163 4.94 -17.05 -6.85
N MET A 164 4.76 -16.99 -5.55
CA MET A 164 3.79 -16.07 -4.93
C MET A 164 4.33 -15.44 -3.65
N PRO A 165 3.71 -14.34 -3.15
CA PRO A 165 4.14 -13.73 -1.91
C PRO A 165 3.72 -14.58 -0.69
N ASN A 166 4.55 -14.58 0.36
CA ASN A 166 4.19 -15.12 1.66
C ASN A 166 3.18 -14.17 2.36
N PRO A 167 2.01 -14.66 2.79
CA PRO A 167 0.96 -13.82 3.39
C PRO A 167 1.33 -13.21 4.75
N ALA A 168 2.30 -13.80 5.46
CA ALA A 168 2.73 -13.26 6.75
C ALA A 168 3.58 -11.99 6.61
N SER A 169 4.37 -11.88 5.53
CA SER A 169 5.21 -10.72 5.26
C SER A 169 4.58 -9.74 4.26
N SER A 170 3.83 -10.24 3.27
CA SER A 170 3.26 -9.46 2.17
C SER A 170 1.78 -9.21 2.32
N GLY A 171 1.36 -7.93 2.14
CA GLY A 171 -0.06 -7.59 2.02
C GLY A 171 -0.71 -8.26 0.81
N THR A 172 -0.01 -8.36 -0.33
CA THR A 172 -0.52 -9.08 -1.50
C THR A 172 -0.70 -10.57 -1.23
N GLY A 173 0.26 -11.21 -0.55
CA GLY A 173 0.09 -12.61 -0.17
C GLY A 173 -1.11 -12.83 0.76
N PHE A 174 -1.33 -11.93 1.71
CA PHE A 174 -2.51 -12.01 2.58
C PHE A 174 -3.82 -11.76 1.82
N LEU A 175 -3.83 -10.78 0.93
CA LEU A 175 -4.92 -10.48 0.03
C LEU A 175 -5.29 -11.72 -0.81
N ASP A 176 -4.30 -12.39 -1.42
CA ASP A 176 -4.52 -13.60 -2.22
C ASP A 176 -5.18 -14.70 -1.38
N VAL A 177 -4.58 -15.04 -0.24
CA VAL A 177 -5.07 -16.12 0.65
C VAL A 177 -6.48 -15.81 1.17
N SER A 178 -6.71 -14.59 1.68
CA SER A 178 -8.02 -14.21 2.22
C SER A 178 -9.10 -14.17 1.15
N SER A 179 -8.77 -13.74 -0.08
CA SER A 179 -9.73 -13.74 -1.18
C SER A 179 -10.04 -15.13 -1.70
N TRP A 180 -9.08 -16.04 -1.78
CA TRP A 180 -9.36 -17.42 -2.17
C TRP A 180 -10.26 -18.15 -1.16
N LEU A 181 -10.12 -17.84 0.14
CA LEU A 181 -11.04 -18.34 1.15
C LEU A 181 -12.47 -17.78 0.97
N GLN A 182 -12.60 -16.55 0.47
CA GLN A 182 -13.90 -15.96 0.16
C GLN A 182 -14.49 -16.48 -1.16
N ILE A 183 -13.66 -16.61 -2.21
CA ILE A 183 -14.09 -17.08 -3.54
C ILE A 183 -14.54 -18.54 -3.51
N PHE A 184 -13.76 -19.42 -2.88
CA PHE A 184 -13.98 -20.86 -2.88
C PHE A 184 -14.65 -21.38 -1.60
N GLY A 185 -14.90 -20.50 -0.62
CA GLY A 185 -15.27 -20.85 0.75
C GLY A 185 -14.09 -21.44 1.53
N GLU A 186 -14.20 -21.50 2.85
CA GLU A 186 -13.10 -21.89 3.76
C GLU A 186 -12.46 -23.24 3.34
N LYS A 187 -13.27 -24.31 3.22
CA LYS A 187 -12.79 -25.65 2.83
C LYS A 187 -12.23 -25.69 1.40
N GLY A 188 -12.93 -25.04 0.46
CA GLY A 188 -12.52 -24.99 -0.95
C GLY A 188 -11.23 -24.20 -1.15
N GLY A 189 -11.09 -23.07 -0.46
CA GLY A 189 -9.89 -22.24 -0.53
C GLY A 189 -8.63 -22.95 -0.01
N TRP A 190 -8.73 -23.65 1.13
CA TRP A 190 -7.61 -24.44 1.62
C TRP A 190 -7.27 -25.61 0.67
N LYS A 191 -8.28 -26.31 0.13
CA LYS A 191 -8.05 -27.37 -0.87
C LYS A 191 -7.39 -26.83 -2.13
N PHE A 192 -7.81 -25.66 -2.62
CA PHE A 192 -7.15 -24.99 -3.75
C PHE A 192 -5.69 -24.70 -3.44
N MET A 193 -5.40 -24.10 -2.28
CA MET A 193 -4.04 -23.76 -1.87
C MET A 193 -3.15 -24.99 -1.67
N ASP A 194 -3.71 -26.12 -1.21
CA ASP A 194 -2.98 -27.40 -1.12
C ASP A 194 -2.50 -27.85 -2.51
N GLY A 195 -3.35 -27.72 -3.53
CA GLY A 195 -3.00 -28.01 -4.94
C GLY A 195 -1.99 -27.01 -5.51
N LEU A 196 -2.25 -25.71 -5.29
CA LEU A 196 -1.35 -24.66 -5.74
C LEU A 196 0.06 -24.80 -5.12
N HIS A 197 0.15 -25.16 -3.85
CA HIS A 197 1.42 -25.35 -3.14
C HIS A 197 2.32 -26.40 -3.82
N GLN A 198 1.77 -27.43 -4.45
CA GLN A 198 2.56 -28.41 -5.19
C GLN A 198 3.30 -27.75 -6.36
N ASN A 199 2.72 -26.70 -6.95
CA ASN A 199 3.24 -25.98 -8.10
C ASN A 199 4.10 -24.77 -7.73
N ILE A 200 4.03 -24.30 -6.48
CA ILE A 200 4.87 -23.21 -5.97
C ILE A 200 6.33 -23.67 -5.89
N ALA A 201 7.21 -22.86 -6.51
CA ALA A 201 8.65 -23.02 -6.38
C ALA A 201 9.14 -22.45 -5.03
N TRP A 202 8.75 -21.21 -4.69
CA TRP A 202 9.02 -20.57 -3.40
C TRP A 202 8.02 -19.43 -3.13
N TYR A 203 7.94 -19.03 -1.87
CA TYR A 203 7.18 -17.86 -1.42
C TYR A 203 8.11 -16.69 -1.13
N THR A 204 7.84 -15.52 -1.70
CA THR A 204 8.67 -14.32 -1.56
C THR A 204 8.22 -13.43 -0.39
N HIS A 205 9.10 -12.62 0.17
CA HIS A 205 8.73 -11.64 1.20
C HIS A 205 7.89 -10.49 0.65
N SER A 206 8.20 -10.04 -0.56
CA SER A 206 7.57 -8.87 -1.18
C SER A 206 6.46 -9.28 -2.14
N GLY A 207 5.34 -8.54 -2.11
CA GLY A 207 4.21 -8.74 -3.03
C GLY A 207 4.53 -8.44 -4.49
N SER A 208 5.43 -7.53 -4.77
CA SER A 208 5.85 -7.16 -6.12
C SER A 208 6.92 -8.08 -6.72
N LYS A 209 7.67 -8.82 -5.87
CA LYS A 209 8.80 -9.65 -6.31
C LYS A 209 8.39 -10.75 -7.31
N PRO A 210 7.29 -11.50 -7.12
CA PRO A 210 6.90 -12.55 -8.07
C PRO A 210 6.70 -12.02 -9.50
N CYS A 211 6.04 -10.89 -9.66
CA CYS A 211 5.85 -10.29 -10.98
C CYS A 211 7.17 -9.73 -11.54
N LYS A 212 8.06 -9.17 -10.71
CA LYS A 212 9.40 -8.73 -11.13
C LYS A 212 10.22 -9.92 -11.62
N GLN A 213 10.17 -11.06 -10.94
CA GLN A 213 10.85 -12.29 -11.33
C GLN A 213 10.26 -12.88 -12.63
N ALA A 214 8.94 -12.84 -12.80
CA ALA A 214 8.33 -13.19 -14.07
C ALA A 214 8.77 -12.24 -15.19
N ALA A 215 8.79 -10.93 -14.93
CA ALA A 215 9.19 -9.92 -15.90
C ALA A 215 10.65 -10.06 -16.35
N SER A 216 11.56 -10.46 -15.47
CA SER A 216 12.99 -10.69 -15.77
C SER A 216 13.28 -12.06 -16.36
N GLY A 217 12.30 -12.98 -16.42
CA GLY A 217 12.48 -14.33 -16.89
C GLY A 217 13.07 -15.31 -15.86
N GLU A 218 13.15 -14.93 -14.60
CA GLU A 218 13.60 -15.82 -13.50
C GLU A 218 12.58 -16.92 -13.21
N THR A 219 11.30 -16.63 -13.41
CA THR A 219 10.20 -17.60 -13.25
C THR A 219 9.17 -17.42 -14.38
N PRO A 220 8.51 -18.49 -14.84
CA PRO A 220 7.45 -18.37 -15.84
C PRO A 220 6.21 -17.63 -15.32
N ILE A 221 5.85 -17.80 -14.04
CA ILE A 221 4.58 -17.33 -13.48
C ILE A 221 4.81 -16.72 -12.11
N GLY A 222 4.33 -15.49 -11.92
CA GLY A 222 4.32 -14.81 -10.64
C GLY A 222 2.91 -14.38 -10.25
N ILE A 223 2.39 -14.85 -9.11
CA ILE A 223 1.18 -14.31 -8.51
C ILE A 223 1.57 -13.00 -7.81
N SER A 224 0.89 -11.90 -8.14
CA SER A 224 1.24 -10.56 -7.66
C SER A 224 0.01 -9.62 -7.79
N PHE A 225 0.21 -8.41 -8.26
CA PHE A 225 -0.88 -7.44 -8.44
C PHE A 225 -0.74 -6.66 -9.75
N ALA A 226 -1.88 -6.20 -10.28
CA ALA A 226 -2.00 -5.64 -11.63
C ALA A 226 -1.12 -4.41 -11.88
N PHE A 227 -1.00 -3.49 -10.90
CA PHE A 227 -0.12 -2.34 -11.02
C PHE A 227 1.33 -2.75 -11.32
N ARG A 228 1.86 -3.74 -10.60
CA ARG A 228 3.22 -4.23 -10.83
C ARG A 228 3.36 -4.86 -12.21
N GLY A 229 2.34 -5.61 -12.63
CA GLY A 229 2.28 -6.18 -13.98
C GLY A 229 2.30 -5.10 -15.07
N ALA A 230 1.42 -4.11 -14.94
CA ALA A 230 1.34 -2.99 -15.89
C ALA A 230 2.66 -2.21 -15.97
N LYS A 231 3.30 -1.93 -14.83
CA LYS A 231 4.58 -1.23 -14.75
C LYS A 231 5.71 -2.04 -15.43
N SER A 232 5.76 -3.35 -15.18
CA SER A 232 6.75 -4.23 -15.83
C SER A 232 6.52 -4.32 -17.34
N LYS A 233 5.28 -4.43 -17.79
CA LYS A 233 4.92 -4.46 -19.22
C LYS A 233 5.23 -3.12 -19.90
N ASN A 234 5.01 -1.99 -19.22
CA ASN A 234 5.41 -0.67 -19.71
C ASN A 234 6.92 -0.53 -19.91
N ALA A 235 7.71 -1.26 -19.12
CA ALA A 235 9.17 -1.34 -19.25
C ALA A 235 9.63 -2.34 -20.32
N GLY A 236 8.72 -2.95 -21.08
CA GLY A 236 9.03 -3.87 -22.18
C GLY A 236 9.14 -5.34 -21.79
N ALA A 237 8.77 -5.73 -20.58
CA ALA A 237 8.80 -7.13 -20.18
C ALA A 237 7.81 -7.97 -21.00
N PRO A 238 8.19 -9.21 -21.44
CA PRO A 238 7.36 -10.09 -22.25
C PRO A 238 6.33 -10.83 -21.37
N ILE A 239 5.47 -10.07 -20.69
CA ILE A 239 4.47 -10.63 -19.78
C ILE A 239 3.04 -10.37 -20.24
N THR A 240 2.17 -11.35 -20.02
CA THR A 240 0.72 -11.22 -20.02
C THR A 240 0.25 -11.10 -18.57
N ILE A 241 -0.62 -10.12 -18.29
CA ILE A 241 -1.26 -9.96 -16.98
C ILE A 241 -2.59 -10.68 -17.05
N VAL A 242 -2.73 -11.75 -16.29
CA VAL A 242 -3.92 -12.59 -16.28
C VAL A 242 -4.85 -12.14 -15.16
N VAL A 243 -6.13 -12.00 -15.52
CA VAL A 243 -7.25 -11.79 -14.59
C VAL A 243 -8.01 -13.12 -14.49
N PRO A 244 -7.88 -13.87 -13.38
CA PRO A 244 -8.58 -15.14 -13.21
C PRO A 244 -10.10 -14.97 -13.21
N LYS A 245 -10.78 -15.87 -13.92
CA LYS A 245 -12.23 -15.80 -14.17
C LYS A 245 -13.12 -15.96 -12.93
N GLU A 246 -12.60 -16.58 -11.86
CA GLU A 246 -13.33 -16.73 -10.59
C GLU A 246 -13.48 -15.42 -9.82
N GLY A 247 -12.83 -14.38 -10.29
CA GLY A 247 -12.70 -13.08 -9.62
C GLY A 247 -11.34 -12.90 -8.99
N VAL A 248 -11.04 -11.66 -8.64
CA VAL A 248 -9.76 -11.27 -8.04
C VAL A 248 -9.96 -10.56 -6.72
N GLY A 249 -9.12 -10.90 -5.76
CA GLY A 249 -9.04 -10.17 -4.50
C GLY A 249 -8.46 -8.78 -4.70
N TRP A 250 -8.77 -7.90 -3.77
CA TRP A 250 -8.22 -6.56 -3.72
C TRP A 250 -8.18 -6.07 -2.27
N ASP A 251 -7.28 -5.16 -1.99
CA ASP A 251 -7.26 -4.39 -0.75
C ASP A 251 -6.96 -2.95 -1.13
N MET A 252 -7.02 -2.02 -0.20
CA MET A 252 -6.69 -0.64 -0.46
C MET A 252 -5.47 -0.21 0.36
N GLU A 253 -4.60 0.60 -0.24
CA GLU A 253 -3.64 1.37 0.53
C GLU A 253 -4.41 2.43 1.29
N ALA A 254 -4.10 2.60 2.57
CA ALA A 254 -4.80 3.52 3.43
C ALA A 254 -3.86 4.25 4.39
N THR A 255 -4.34 5.36 4.94
CA THR A 255 -3.59 6.28 5.79
C THR A 255 -4.28 6.39 7.15
N ALA A 256 -3.48 6.43 8.22
CA ALA A 256 -3.96 6.59 9.59
C ALA A 256 -2.97 7.41 10.43
N ILE A 257 -3.47 8.21 11.37
CA ILE A 257 -2.65 8.84 12.41
C ILE A 257 -2.46 7.81 13.53
N MET A 258 -1.22 7.67 14.00
CA MET A 258 -0.93 6.78 15.13
C MET A 258 -1.25 7.45 16.46
N LYS A 259 -1.89 6.69 17.36
CA LYS A 259 -2.21 7.18 18.70
C LYS A 259 -0.93 7.42 19.49
N GLY A 260 -0.85 8.56 20.16
CA GLY A 260 0.32 8.93 20.96
C GLY A 260 1.39 9.73 20.21
N THR A 261 1.18 10.04 18.93
CA THR A 261 2.07 10.96 18.20
C THR A 261 2.20 12.30 18.93
N LYS A 262 3.42 12.81 19.03
CA LYS A 262 3.72 14.13 19.57
C LYS A 262 3.57 15.24 18.50
N ASN A 263 3.45 14.84 17.23
CA ASN A 263 3.39 15.71 16.06
C ASN A 263 1.97 15.78 15.46
N LEU A 264 0.92 15.73 16.29
CA LEU A 264 -0.46 15.59 15.85
C LEU A 264 -0.90 16.65 14.81
N ALA A 265 -0.47 17.91 14.98
CA ALA A 265 -0.82 18.96 14.01
C ALA A 265 -0.22 18.71 12.62
N ALA A 266 1.05 18.29 12.55
CA ALA A 266 1.71 17.92 11.30
C ALA A 266 1.14 16.63 10.72
N ALA A 267 0.81 15.64 11.57
CA ALA A 267 0.16 14.40 11.15
C ALA A 267 -1.21 14.66 10.50
N LYS A 268 -2.03 15.56 11.04
CA LYS A 268 -3.30 15.99 10.45
C LYS A 268 -3.10 16.63 9.08
N LYS A 269 -2.14 17.54 8.92
CA LYS A 269 -1.80 18.14 7.61
C LYS A 269 -1.44 17.07 6.57
N LEU A 270 -0.70 16.02 6.97
CA LEU A 270 -0.37 14.92 6.05
C LEU A 270 -1.63 14.12 5.66
N VAL A 271 -2.47 13.77 6.62
CA VAL A 271 -3.69 13.00 6.33
C VAL A 271 -4.70 13.83 5.53
N ASP A 272 -4.83 15.15 5.79
CA ASP A 272 -5.63 16.06 4.95
C ASP A 272 -5.14 16.08 3.49
N PHE A 273 -3.81 16.09 3.29
CA PHE A 273 -3.23 16.01 1.94
C PHE A 273 -3.61 14.71 1.23
N THR A 274 -3.57 13.56 1.91
CA THR A 274 -3.78 12.23 1.28
C THR A 274 -5.16 12.04 0.67
N VAL A 275 -6.17 12.76 1.15
CA VAL A 275 -7.55 12.69 0.66
C VAL A 275 -7.87 13.72 -0.42
N THR A 276 -6.92 14.59 -0.78
CA THR A 276 -7.13 15.62 -1.80
C THR A 276 -7.26 15.02 -3.21
N LYS A 277 -7.97 15.74 -4.08
CA LYS A 277 -8.05 15.42 -5.51
C LYS A 277 -6.67 15.32 -6.16
N GLY A 278 -5.74 16.21 -5.77
CA GLY A 278 -4.35 16.21 -6.26
C GLY A 278 -3.57 14.96 -5.87
N ALA A 279 -3.67 14.53 -4.62
CA ALA A 279 -3.05 13.30 -4.14
C ALA A 279 -3.62 12.07 -4.87
N ASN A 280 -4.94 12.00 -5.02
CA ASN A 280 -5.60 10.90 -5.73
C ASN A 280 -5.23 10.85 -7.23
N ALA A 281 -5.05 12.00 -7.89
CA ALA A 281 -4.52 12.06 -9.25
C ALA A 281 -3.07 11.55 -9.34
N MET A 282 -2.28 11.79 -8.30
CA MET A 282 -0.92 11.23 -8.17
C MET A 282 -0.95 9.70 -8.01
N TYR A 283 -1.85 9.15 -7.18
CA TYR A 283 -2.02 7.70 -7.01
C TYR A 283 -2.47 7.03 -8.31
N ASN A 284 -3.39 7.66 -9.05
CA ASN A 284 -3.86 7.14 -10.34
C ASN A 284 -2.74 6.98 -11.40
N SER A 285 -1.56 7.56 -11.20
CA SER A 285 -0.43 7.28 -12.11
C SER A 285 0.00 5.80 -12.14
N GLY A 286 -0.43 5.01 -11.16
CA GLY A 286 -0.17 3.58 -11.03
C GLY A 286 -1.43 2.74 -10.82
N TYR A 287 -2.43 3.27 -10.13
CA TYR A 287 -3.61 2.52 -9.69
C TYR A 287 -4.85 2.92 -10.48
N ALA A 288 -5.55 1.92 -11.01
CA ALA A 288 -6.76 2.16 -11.82
C ALA A 288 -7.96 2.61 -10.96
N VAL A 289 -7.95 2.25 -9.67
CA VAL A 289 -9.00 2.61 -8.70
C VAL A 289 -8.40 3.47 -7.62
N VAL A 290 -8.97 4.67 -7.40
CA VAL A 290 -8.55 5.62 -6.36
C VAL A 290 -9.77 6.09 -5.57
N ALA A 291 -9.54 6.57 -4.36
CA ALA A 291 -10.59 6.90 -3.42
C ALA A 291 -11.44 8.12 -3.83
N PHE A 292 -10.86 9.09 -4.56
CA PHE A 292 -11.58 10.30 -4.98
C PHE A 292 -12.33 10.05 -6.30
N PRO A 293 -13.68 10.09 -6.31
CA PRO A 293 -14.49 9.82 -7.50
C PRO A 293 -14.16 10.76 -8.67
N GLY A 294 -14.20 10.23 -9.89
CA GLY A 294 -14.00 11.03 -11.13
C GLY A 294 -12.57 11.47 -11.40
N VAL A 295 -11.59 11.05 -10.58
CA VAL A 295 -10.17 11.35 -10.81
C VAL A 295 -9.50 10.27 -11.65
N ALA A 296 -9.92 9.02 -11.51
CA ALA A 296 -9.30 7.88 -12.18
C ALA A 296 -9.33 8.04 -13.72
N LYS A 297 -8.17 7.86 -14.33
CA LYS A 297 -7.95 7.78 -15.78
C LYS A 297 -7.40 6.41 -16.13
N PRO A 298 -7.57 5.93 -17.37
CA PRO A 298 -6.99 4.67 -17.80
C PRO A 298 -5.49 4.60 -17.54
N VAL A 299 -5.03 3.52 -16.93
CA VAL A 299 -3.61 3.24 -16.69
C VAL A 299 -3.09 2.35 -17.82
N LYS A 300 -1.97 2.77 -18.43
CA LYS A 300 -1.37 2.06 -19.57
C LYS A 300 -1.03 0.61 -19.20
N ASN A 301 -1.41 -0.34 -20.07
CA ASN A 301 -1.22 -1.77 -19.88
C ASN A 301 -1.91 -2.39 -18.64
N PHE A 302 -2.78 -1.64 -17.97
CA PHE A 302 -3.62 -2.22 -16.94
C PHE A 302 -4.61 -3.21 -17.60
N PRO A 303 -4.82 -4.41 -17.06
CA PRO A 303 -5.65 -5.41 -17.74
C PRO A 303 -7.12 -4.97 -17.78
N ALA A 304 -7.73 -5.08 -18.97
CA ALA A 304 -9.15 -4.81 -19.13
C ALA A 304 -9.99 -5.79 -18.29
N GLY A 305 -11.12 -5.32 -17.79
CA GLY A 305 -12.07 -6.14 -17.03
C GLY A 305 -11.64 -6.50 -15.61
N ILE A 306 -10.47 -6.04 -15.14
CA ILE A 306 -10.00 -6.41 -13.79
C ILE A 306 -10.82 -5.73 -12.68
N THR A 307 -11.32 -4.53 -12.91
CA THR A 307 -12.16 -3.81 -11.93
C THR A 307 -13.52 -4.48 -11.78
N GLU A 308 -14.06 -5.02 -12.84
CA GLU A 308 -15.31 -5.79 -12.86
C GLU A 308 -15.13 -7.20 -12.25
N ALA A 309 -13.90 -7.71 -12.28
CA ALA A 309 -13.55 -9.00 -11.68
C ALA A 309 -13.24 -8.90 -10.18
N MET A 310 -13.16 -7.69 -9.60
CA MET A 310 -12.97 -7.49 -8.15
C MET A 310 -14.12 -8.14 -7.39
N ILE A 311 -13.80 -9.03 -6.44
CA ILE A 311 -14.81 -9.65 -5.58
C ILE A 311 -15.42 -8.63 -4.61
N ASP A 312 -16.62 -8.91 -4.10
CA ASP A 312 -17.16 -8.23 -2.94
C ASP A 312 -16.37 -8.65 -1.70
N ASN A 313 -15.26 -7.94 -1.46
CA ASN A 313 -14.28 -8.33 -0.45
C ASN A 313 -14.75 -7.92 0.95
N ASN A 314 -14.93 -8.90 1.83
CA ASN A 314 -15.23 -8.66 3.24
C ASN A 314 -13.93 -8.34 4.02
N PHE A 315 -13.56 -7.05 4.04
CA PHE A 315 -12.35 -6.56 4.72
C PHE A 315 -12.37 -6.81 6.23
N GLU A 316 -13.53 -6.64 6.87
CA GLU A 316 -13.69 -6.84 8.30
C GLU A 316 -13.45 -8.31 8.66
N TRP A 317 -14.04 -9.24 7.90
CA TRP A 317 -13.79 -10.66 8.06
C TRP A 317 -12.29 -10.99 7.87
N ALA A 318 -11.67 -10.43 6.84
CA ALA A 318 -10.25 -10.66 6.57
C ALA A 318 -9.36 -10.14 7.70
N ALA A 319 -9.61 -8.93 8.20
CA ALA A 319 -8.87 -8.33 9.30
C ALA A 319 -9.02 -9.15 10.60
N THR A 320 -10.27 -9.48 10.98
CA THR A 320 -10.58 -10.25 12.20
C THR A 320 -9.98 -11.65 12.17
N ASN A 321 -9.99 -12.31 11.01
CA ASN A 321 -9.47 -13.68 10.85
C ASN A 321 -7.97 -13.74 10.50
N ARG A 322 -7.28 -12.59 10.38
CA ARG A 322 -5.88 -12.54 9.93
C ARG A 322 -4.96 -13.48 10.72
N GLY A 323 -5.02 -13.44 12.03
CA GLY A 323 -4.16 -14.27 12.88
C GLY A 323 -4.36 -15.77 12.63
N ARG A 324 -5.62 -16.22 12.59
CA ARG A 324 -5.99 -17.61 12.32
C ARG A 324 -5.56 -18.06 10.91
N ILE A 325 -5.82 -17.24 9.90
CA ILE A 325 -5.45 -17.54 8.51
C ILE A 325 -3.93 -17.67 8.37
N LEU A 326 -3.16 -16.73 8.94
CA LEU A 326 -1.70 -16.78 8.88
C LEU A 326 -1.10 -17.99 9.62
N ALA A 327 -1.67 -18.35 10.78
CA ALA A 327 -1.22 -19.53 11.53
C ALA A 327 -1.46 -20.82 10.75
N GLU A 328 -2.65 -21.00 10.15
CA GLU A 328 -2.96 -22.18 9.35
C GLU A 328 -2.12 -22.22 8.05
N TRP A 329 -1.94 -21.08 7.38
CA TRP A 329 -1.10 -21.00 6.20
C TRP A 329 0.35 -21.38 6.51
N LYS A 330 0.91 -20.83 7.58
CA LYS A 330 2.27 -21.13 8.02
C LYS A 330 2.44 -22.62 8.29
N LYS A 331 1.51 -23.22 9.01
CA LYS A 331 1.52 -24.66 9.31
C LYS A 331 1.59 -25.52 8.05
N ARG A 332 0.87 -25.11 6.98
CA ARG A 332 0.77 -25.91 5.74
C ARG A 332 1.91 -25.66 4.76
N TYR A 333 2.37 -24.41 4.62
CA TYR A 333 3.10 -24.02 3.40
C TYR A 333 4.44 -23.28 3.63
N ASP A 334 4.78 -22.89 4.86
CA ASP A 334 5.94 -22.01 5.14
C ASP A 334 7.30 -22.64 4.76
N ALA A 335 7.35 -23.96 4.59
CA ALA A 335 8.59 -24.68 4.26
C ALA A 335 9.22 -24.26 2.91
N LYS A 336 8.44 -23.65 1.99
CA LYS A 336 8.94 -23.11 0.73
C LYS A 336 9.16 -21.59 0.78
N SER A 337 9.09 -20.95 1.94
CA SER A 337 9.35 -19.51 2.06
C SER A 337 10.83 -19.20 1.88
N GLU A 338 11.14 -18.12 1.16
CA GLU A 338 12.51 -17.64 1.04
C GLU A 338 13.08 -17.28 2.42
N PRO A 339 14.38 -17.48 2.66
CA PRO A 339 15.01 -17.12 3.93
C PRO A 339 14.76 -15.67 4.30
N LYS A 340 14.48 -15.40 5.57
CA LYS A 340 14.47 -14.03 6.09
C LYS A 340 15.89 -13.48 6.02
N LYS A 341 16.03 -12.32 5.37
CA LYS A 341 17.28 -11.57 5.34
C LYS A 341 17.53 -10.89 6.68
#